data_819f689baacca57f0ceaf38322b0a966
#
_entry.id   819f689baacca57f0ceaf38322b0a966
#
_cell.length_a   1.000
_cell.length_b   1.000
_cell.length_c   1.000
_cell.angle_alpha   90.00
_cell.angle_beta   90.00
_cell.angle_gamma   90.00
#
_symmetry.space_group_name_H-M   'P 1'
#
loop_
_entity.id
_entity.type
_entity.pdbx_description
1 polymer ?
#
loop_
_entity_poly.entity_id
_entity_poly.type
_entity_poly.pdbx_seq_one_letter_code
_entity_poly.pdbx_strand_id
1 'polypeptide(L)'
;MRNTLVLIILLIAPLVVQAERQIRTTVFHTPSAEVESDARRIYTVELLRLALDKTVEDYGLYELRLVSGLSVRRMQQVAQLNKYENFFFKVSYTDQVAEQFTYAPFPIEFGIVGYRVCFVAPSFLQESNQVTTLQQLQQHTVGQGLGWLDLDILQANEVPTVTVSQYLSLFPMVNKNRFDFLCRGINEIKLEMEQFAQSEPLTLNTSFIIRYPLPRFFFTNNNNPMATARINEGLKRAFTDGSAQALMLSFYKENIEFVDVQKRAVIPMTNPLIENIDKSYEQYVWGIEDLVFDK
;
A
#
# COMPACT_ATOMS: atom_id res chain seq x y z
N MET A 1 24.93 -56.90 -71.51
CA MET A 1 25.25 -55.63 -70.86
C MET A 1 24.15 -55.35 -69.90
N ARG A 2 24.35 -55.56 -68.58
CA ARG A 2 23.31 -55.29 -67.51
C ARG A 2 23.66 -53.98 -66.82
N ASN A 3 22.86 -52.97 -67.02
CA ASN A 3 22.98 -51.66 -66.28
C ASN A 3 22.41 -51.85 -64.86
N THR A 4 23.21 -51.71 -63.82
CA THR A 4 22.83 -51.70 -62.43
C THR A 4 22.59 -50.25 -62.04
N LEU A 5 21.33 -49.88 -61.77
CA LEU A 5 20.95 -48.56 -61.26
C LEU A 5 21.16 -48.56 -59.74
N VAL A 6 22.09 -47.75 -59.28
CA VAL A 6 22.32 -47.52 -57.82
C VAL A 6 21.43 -46.39 -57.36
N LEU A 7 20.43 -46.70 -56.53
CA LEU A 7 19.53 -45.73 -55.92
C LEU A 7 20.18 -45.19 -54.62
N ILE A 8 20.63 -43.94 -54.64
CA ILE A 8 21.14 -43.24 -53.44
C ILE A 8 19.93 -42.64 -52.69
N ILE A 9 19.54 -43.26 -51.58
CA ILE A 9 18.54 -42.70 -50.64
C ILE A 9 19.26 -41.71 -49.73
N LEU A 10 19.01 -40.40 -49.96
CA LEU A 10 19.41 -39.33 -49.05
C LEU A 10 18.46 -39.34 -47.83
N LEU A 11 18.91 -39.81 -46.69
CA LEU A 11 18.26 -39.66 -45.40
C LEU A 11 18.40 -38.19 -44.94
N ILE A 12 17.36 -37.43 -45.14
CA ILE A 12 17.22 -36.08 -44.53
C ILE A 12 16.75 -36.28 -43.09
N ALA A 13 17.70 -36.23 -42.13
CA ALA A 13 17.36 -36.16 -40.70
C ALA A 13 16.78 -34.78 -40.40
N PRO A 14 15.61 -34.65 -39.76
CA PRO A 14 15.09 -33.35 -39.34
C PRO A 14 16.01 -32.79 -38.22
N LEU A 15 16.67 -31.69 -38.51
CA LEU A 15 17.33 -30.87 -37.47
C LEU A 15 16.22 -30.30 -36.59
N VAL A 16 16.01 -30.90 -35.43
CA VAL A 16 15.24 -30.29 -34.35
C VAL A 16 16.13 -29.20 -33.78
N VAL A 17 15.93 -27.99 -34.26
CA VAL A 17 16.48 -26.78 -33.64
C VAL A 17 15.78 -26.62 -32.31
N GLN A 18 16.34 -27.15 -31.25
CA GLN A 18 16.00 -26.81 -29.87
C GLN A 18 16.43 -25.35 -29.67
N ALA A 19 15.47 -24.41 -29.82
CA ALA A 19 15.70 -23.05 -29.43
C ALA A 19 15.89 -23.06 -27.90
N GLU A 20 17.17 -23.00 -27.46
CA GLU A 20 17.46 -22.67 -26.07
C GLU A 20 16.80 -21.33 -25.78
N ARG A 21 15.70 -21.36 -25.05
CA ARG A 21 15.11 -20.16 -24.46
C ARG A 21 16.19 -19.59 -23.53
N GLN A 22 16.92 -18.61 -24.04
CA GLN A 22 17.84 -17.83 -23.22
C GLN A 22 16.99 -17.23 -22.09
N ILE A 23 17.09 -17.79 -20.89
CA ILE A 23 16.36 -17.32 -19.70
C ILE A 23 16.92 -15.93 -19.38
N ARG A 24 16.30 -14.89 -19.95
CA ARG A 24 16.66 -13.52 -19.64
C ARG A 24 16.17 -13.21 -18.23
N THR A 25 17.09 -12.94 -17.33
CA THR A 25 16.76 -12.42 -15.99
C THR A 25 16.27 -10.98 -16.12
N THR A 26 15.03 -10.74 -15.71
CA THR A 26 14.45 -9.39 -15.73
C THR A 26 14.82 -8.63 -14.47
N VAL A 27 15.37 -7.44 -14.60
CA VAL A 27 15.72 -6.59 -13.45
C VAL A 27 14.54 -5.73 -13.05
N PHE A 28 14.24 -5.72 -11.75
CA PHE A 28 13.25 -4.85 -11.12
C PHE A 28 13.94 -3.99 -10.07
N HIS A 29 13.45 -2.77 -9.89
CA HIS A 29 13.94 -1.86 -8.87
C HIS A 29 12.81 -1.42 -7.95
N THR A 30 13.09 -1.21 -6.67
CA THR A 30 12.15 -0.66 -5.70
C THR A 30 12.90 0.12 -4.63
N PRO A 31 12.28 1.11 -3.95
CA PRO A 31 12.93 1.81 -2.86
C PRO A 31 13.24 0.87 -1.69
N SER A 32 14.44 1.01 -1.09
CA SER A 32 14.80 0.32 0.14
C SER A 32 14.14 0.97 1.36
N ALA A 33 14.11 0.25 2.48
CA ALA A 33 13.93 0.86 3.79
C ALA A 33 15.08 1.85 4.08
N GLU A 34 14.78 2.97 4.74
CA GLU A 34 15.79 3.96 5.14
C GLU A 34 16.51 3.54 6.43
N VAL A 35 15.78 2.82 7.29
CA VAL A 35 16.26 2.20 8.53
C VAL A 35 15.71 0.79 8.67
N GLU A 36 16.41 -0.08 9.40
CA GLU A 36 16.01 -1.50 9.59
C GLU A 36 14.63 -1.66 10.26
N SER A 37 14.18 -0.65 10.99
CA SER A 37 12.88 -0.64 11.67
C SER A 37 11.71 -0.14 10.80
N ASP A 38 11.94 0.26 9.53
CA ASP A 38 10.86 0.73 8.65
C ASP A 38 10.03 -0.46 8.10
N ALA A 39 9.19 -1.02 8.96
CA ALA A 39 8.34 -2.16 8.67
C ALA A 39 7.46 -1.94 7.42
N ARG A 40 7.03 -0.71 7.15
CA ARG A 40 6.18 -0.37 5.99
C ARG A 40 6.93 -0.52 4.66
N ARG A 41 8.20 -0.16 4.64
CA ARG A 41 9.06 -0.32 3.46
C ARG A 41 9.47 -1.77 3.29
N ILE A 42 9.83 -2.45 4.38
CA ILE A 42 10.19 -3.89 4.37
C ILE A 42 9.02 -4.70 3.84
N TYR A 43 7.82 -4.51 4.38
CA TYR A 43 6.60 -5.15 3.87
C TYR A 43 6.42 -4.94 2.35
N THR A 44 6.61 -3.71 1.88
CA THR A 44 6.44 -3.38 0.46
C THR A 44 7.44 -4.15 -0.43
N VAL A 45 8.69 -4.26 0.00
CA VAL A 45 9.73 -5.02 -0.72
C VAL A 45 9.40 -6.51 -0.73
N GLU A 46 9.00 -7.08 0.41
CA GLU A 46 8.68 -8.49 0.51
C GLU A 46 7.41 -8.87 -0.27
N LEU A 47 6.41 -7.99 -0.31
CA LEU A 47 5.22 -8.22 -1.14
C LEU A 47 5.55 -8.17 -2.65
N LEU A 48 6.43 -7.25 -3.06
CA LEU A 48 6.89 -7.18 -4.45
C LEU A 48 7.69 -8.45 -4.81
N ARG A 49 8.56 -8.92 -3.92
CA ARG A 49 9.29 -10.17 -4.07
C ARG A 49 8.34 -11.36 -4.22
N LEU A 50 7.37 -11.47 -3.31
CA LEU A 50 6.36 -12.52 -3.35
C LEU A 50 5.61 -12.54 -4.69
N ALA A 51 5.20 -11.37 -5.20
CA ALA A 51 4.54 -11.28 -6.50
C ALA A 51 5.44 -11.74 -7.66
N LEU A 52 6.72 -11.38 -7.63
CA LEU A 52 7.69 -11.83 -8.63
C LEU A 52 7.94 -13.33 -8.56
N ASP A 53 8.06 -13.92 -7.35
CA ASP A 53 8.23 -15.36 -7.13
C ASP A 53 7.06 -16.18 -7.69
N LYS A 54 5.81 -15.69 -7.49
CA LYS A 54 4.59 -16.34 -8.02
C LYS A 54 4.50 -16.39 -9.55
N THR A 55 5.39 -15.69 -10.24
CA THR A 55 5.34 -15.55 -11.70
C THR A 55 6.61 -16.03 -12.41
N VAL A 56 7.55 -16.67 -11.70
CA VAL A 56 8.81 -17.14 -12.27
C VAL A 56 8.59 -18.16 -13.40
N GLU A 57 7.62 -19.07 -13.25
CA GLU A 57 7.35 -20.11 -14.25
C GLU A 57 6.91 -19.53 -15.60
N ASP A 58 6.12 -18.45 -15.60
CA ASP A 58 5.56 -17.86 -16.81
C ASP A 58 6.44 -16.75 -17.39
N TYR A 59 7.08 -15.96 -16.53
CA TYR A 59 7.81 -14.75 -16.92
C TYR A 59 9.33 -14.88 -16.82
N GLY A 60 9.84 -15.99 -16.31
CA GLY A 60 11.28 -16.27 -16.14
C GLY A 60 11.87 -15.63 -14.88
N LEU A 61 13.18 -15.83 -14.71
CA LEU A 61 13.93 -15.35 -13.54
C LEU A 61 13.93 -13.83 -13.43
N TYR A 62 14.08 -13.33 -12.21
CA TYR A 62 14.21 -11.90 -11.95
C TYR A 62 15.34 -11.60 -10.96
N GLU A 63 15.77 -10.34 -10.97
CA GLU A 63 16.65 -9.73 -9.97
C GLU A 63 15.94 -8.50 -9.39
N LEU A 64 15.77 -8.45 -8.07
CA LEU A 64 15.18 -7.29 -7.39
C LEU A 64 16.29 -6.44 -6.74
N ARG A 65 16.49 -5.24 -7.25
CA ARG A 65 17.49 -4.26 -6.78
C ARG A 65 16.84 -3.19 -5.94
N LEU A 66 17.42 -2.93 -4.77
CA LEU A 66 16.94 -1.90 -3.85
C LEU A 66 17.65 -0.57 -4.13
N VAL A 67 16.88 0.53 -4.14
CA VAL A 67 17.38 1.90 -4.35
C VAL A 67 17.19 2.70 -3.07
N SER A 68 18.30 3.12 -2.45
CA SER A 68 18.29 3.86 -1.20
C SER A 68 18.12 5.38 -1.37
N GLY A 69 17.76 6.09 -0.28
CA GLY A 69 17.77 7.55 -0.18
C GLY A 69 16.70 8.25 -1.03
N LEU A 70 15.54 7.62 -1.24
CA LEU A 70 14.46 8.18 -2.04
C LEU A 70 13.27 8.65 -1.16
N SER A 71 13.11 9.98 -1.01
CA SER A 71 11.85 10.57 -0.54
C SER A 71 10.70 10.29 -1.55
N VAL A 72 9.44 10.41 -1.11
CA VAL A 72 8.25 10.18 -1.97
C VAL A 72 8.35 11.00 -3.26
N ARG A 73 8.66 12.28 -3.17
CA ARG A 73 8.83 13.16 -4.34
C ARG A 73 9.94 12.67 -5.28
N ARG A 74 11.05 12.19 -4.71
CA ARG A 74 12.18 11.69 -5.51
C ARG A 74 11.88 10.36 -6.18
N MET A 75 11.08 9.50 -5.55
CA MET A 75 10.59 8.27 -6.18
C MET A 75 9.78 8.56 -7.44
N GLN A 76 8.84 9.51 -7.37
CA GLN A 76 8.04 9.92 -8.52
C GLN A 76 8.93 10.50 -9.65
N GLN A 77 9.89 11.35 -9.33
CA GLN A 77 10.82 11.89 -10.33
C GLN A 77 11.65 10.79 -11.01
N VAL A 78 12.17 9.86 -10.24
CA VAL A 78 12.96 8.72 -10.74
C VAL A 78 12.11 7.83 -11.65
N ALA A 79 10.85 7.56 -11.26
CA ALA A 79 9.91 6.81 -12.05
C ALA A 79 9.51 7.54 -13.35
N GLN A 80 9.22 8.83 -13.27
CA GLN A 80 8.85 9.64 -14.43
C GLN A 80 9.96 9.66 -15.50
N LEU A 81 11.22 9.77 -15.07
CA LEU A 81 12.39 9.71 -15.94
C LEU A 81 12.74 8.30 -16.42
N ASN A 82 12.03 7.28 -15.95
CA ASN A 82 12.35 5.86 -16.14
C ASN A 82 13.85 5.56 -15.91
N LYS A 83 14.42 6.14 -14.84
CA LYS A 83 15.86 6.11 -14.56
C LYS A 83 16.36 4.69 -14.25
N TYR A 84 15.52 3.88 -13.64
CA TYR A 84 15.79 2.48 -13.35
C TYR A 84 14.76 1.63 -14.07
N GLU A 85 15.23 0.57 -14.72
CA GLU A 85 14.36 -0.39 -15.41
C GLU A 85 13.36 -1.00 -14.41
N ASN A 86 12.08 -1.07 -14.81
CA ASN A 86 11.00 -1.64 -13.99
C ASN A 86 11.03 -1.16 -12.53
N PHE A 87 11.12 0.17 -12.33
CA PHE A 87 11.12 0.77 -11.00
C PHE A 87 9.69 0.86 -10.47
N PHE A 88 9.37 0.06 -9.43
CA PHE A 88 8.07 0.08 -8.76
C PHE A 88 8.17 0.77 -7.41
N PHE A 89 7.22 1.64 -7.12
CA PHE A 89 7.11 2.36 -5.85
C PHE A 89 5.68 2.35 -5.35
N LYS A 90 5.52 2.35 -4.02
CA LYS A 90 4.23 2.40 -3.34
C LYS A 90 3.81 3.85 -3.11
N VAL A 91 2.58 4.17 -3.51
CA VAL A 91 1.91 5.43 -3.14
C VAL A 91 0.39 5.22 -3.11
N SER A 92 -0.34 6.06 -2.38
CA SER A 92 -1.80 6.09 -2.44
C SER A 92 -2.25 6.53 -3.83
N TYR A 93 -3.26 5.85 -4.35
CA TYR A 93 -3.88 6.26 -5.61
C TYR A 93 -4.53 7.64 -5.43
N THR A 94 -4.31 8.50 -6.40
CA THR A 94 -5.14 9.66 -6.74
C THR A 94 -5.25 9.72 -8.25
N ASP A 95 -6.32 10.34 -8.76
CA ASP A 95 -6.49 10.53 -10.21
C ASP A 95 -5.28 11.23 -10.82
N GLN A 96 -4.74 12.23 -10.11
CA GLN A 96 -3.52 12.96 -10.53
C GLN A 96 -2.28 12.07 -10.64
N VAL A 97 -2.09 11.10 -9.76
CA VAL A 97 -0.97 10.14 -9.84
C VAL A 97 -1.18 9.16 -10.98
N ALA A 98 -2.42 8.70 -11.17
CA ALA A 98 -2.77 7.76 -12.23
C ALA A 98 -2.65 8.36 -13.65
N GLU A 99 -2.77 9.69 -13.80
CA GLU A 99 -2.50 10.39 -15.05
C GLU A 99 -1.00 10.33 -15.46
N GLN A 100 -0.11 10.24 -14.49
CA GLN A 100 1.34 10.30 -14.71
C GLN A 100 2.00 8.92 -14.79
N PHE A 101 1.43 7.90 -14.14
CA PHE A 101 2.03 6.59 -13.96
C PHE A 101 1.02 5.47 -14.21
N THR A 102 1.51 4.34 -14.70
CA THR A 102 0.75 3.09 -14.68
C THR A 102 0.90 2.39 -13.33
N TYR A 103 -0.05 1.52 -12.99
CA TYR A 103 -0.06 0.81 -11.71
C TYR A 103 -0.64 -0.60 -11.84
N ALA A 104 -0.27 -1.48 -10.92
CA ALA A 104 -0.93 -2.76 -10.73
C ALA A 104 -2.20 -2.54 -9.88
N PRO A 105 -3.42 -2.77 -10.40
CA PRO A 105 -4.67 -2.46 -9.70
C PRO A 105 -5.00 -3.50 -8.61
N PHE A 106 -4.06 -3.68 -7.69
CA PHE A 106 -4.17 -4.54 -6.52
C PHE A 106 -3.79 -3.75 -5.27
N PRO A 107 -4.69 -3.61 -4.27
CA PRO A 107 -4.44 -2.79 -3.08
C PRO A 107 -3.47 -3.50 -2.14
N ILE A 108 -2.21 -3.11 -2.17
CA ILE A 108 -1.10 -3.84 -1.54
C ILE A 108 -1.16 -3.92 0.00
N GLU A 109 -2.05 -3.17 0.64
CA GLU A 109 -2.31 -3.23 2.08
C GLU A 109 -3.81 -3.54 2.35
N PHE A 110 -4.50 -4.18 1.41
CA PHE A 110 -5.90 -4.64 1.51
C PHE A 110 -6.88 -3.58 2.05
N GLY A 111 -6.59 -2.29 1.82
CA GLY A 111 -7.43 -1.17 2.25
C GLY A 111 -7.32 -0.78 3.73
N ILE A 112 -6.50 -1.45 4.55
CA ILE A 112 -6.38 -1.13 5.99
C ILE A 112 -5.94 0.30 6.26
N VAL A 113 -5.22 0.91 5.32
CA VAL A 113 -4.77 2.32 5.42
C VAL A 113 -5.94 3.30 5.49
N GLY A 114 -7.09 2.94 4.93
CA GLY A 114 -8.31 3.74 4.99
C GLY A 114 -9.04 3.72 6.33
N TYR A 115 -8.63 2.88 7.26
CA TYR A 115 -9.17 2.86 8.62
C TYR A 115 -8.33 3.77 9.53
N ARG A 116 -8.97 4.78 10.14
CA ARG A 116 -8.32 5.77 10.98
C ARG A 116 -8.85 5.74 12.40
N VAL A 117 -7.98 5.65 13.38
CA VAL A 117 -8.28 5.86 14.81
C VAL A 117 -7.54 7.09 15.32
N CYS A 118 -8.04 7.71 16.38
CA CYS A 118 -7.59 9.06 16.73
C CYS A 118 -6.99 9.12 18.12
N PHE A 119 -5.82 9.78 18.22
CA PHE A 119 -5.29 10.28 19.49
C PHE A 119 -6.11 11.49 19.94
N VAL A 120 -6.26 11.60 21.25
CA VAL A 120 -6.88 12.72 21.93
C VAL A 120 -6.07 13.09 23.18
N ALA A 121 -6.22 14.30 23.67
CA ALA A 121 -5.72 14.66 25.00
C ALA A 121 -6.47 13.83 26.09
N PRO A 122 -5.81 13.39 27.17
CA PRO A 122 -6.50 12.71 28.27
C PRO A 122 -7.67 13.51 28.87
N SER A 123 -7.56 14.84 28.90
CA SER A 123 -8.63 15.75 29.37
C SER A 123 -9.86 15.75 28.48
N PHE A 124 -9.72 15.40 27.18
CA PHE A 124 -10.81 15.39 26.20
C PHE A 124 -11.39 13.98 25.98
N LEU A 125 -10.81 12.93 26.55
CA LEU A 125 -11.20 11.53 26.29
C LEU A 125 -12.68 11.26 26.54
N GLN A 126 -13.23 11.73 27.67
CA GLN A 126 -14.62 11.48 28.01
C GLN A 126 -15.60 12.10 27.03
N GLU A 127 -15.34 13.33 26.60
CA GLU A 127 -16.14 14.03 25.59
C GLU A 127 -15.97 13.39 24.22
N SER A 128 -14.75 13.10 23.81
CA SER A 128 -14.43 12.47 22.54
C SER A 128 -15.13 11.13 22.35
N ASN A 129 -15.36 10.38 23.41
CA ASN A 129 -16.04 9.08 23.39
C ASN A 129 -17.57 9.19 23.20
N GLN A 130 -18.13 10.40 23.14
CA GLN A 130 -19.52 10.63 22.72
C GLN A 130 -19.67 10.72 21.19
N VAL A 131 -18.56 10.87 20.47
CA VAL A 131 -18.56 10.97 19.00
C VAL A 131 -18.68 9.56 18.42
N THR A 132 -19.74 9.32 17.63
CA THR A 132 -20.01 8.02 16.96
C THR A 132 -20.55 8.19 15.55
N THR A 133 -20.80 9.44 15.11
CA THR A 133 -21.33 9.77 13.79
C THR A 133 -20.51 10.86 13.12
N LEU A 134 -20.62 10.96 11.79
CA LEU A 134 -19.95 12.01 11.03
C LEU A 134 -20.43 13.40 11.47
N GLN A 135 -21.73 13.57 11.67
CA GLN A 135 -22.30 14.85 12.12
C GLN A 135 -21.72 15.32 13.46
N GLN A 136 -21.47 14.40 14.39
CA GLN A 136 -20.80 14.74 15.66
C GLN A 136 -19.32 15.08 15.41
N LEU A 137 -18.62 14.30 14.58
CA LEU A 137 -17.21 14.57 14.27
C LEU A 137 -17.01 15.93 13.58
N GLN A 138 -17.96 16.39 12.76
CA GLN A 138 -17.96 17.70 12.10
C GLN A 138 -18.01 18.89 13.09
N GLN A 139 -18.35 18.65 14.37
CA GLN A 139 -18.32 19.69 15.41
C GLN A 139 -16.92 19.85 16.05
N HIS A 140 -15.97 19.03 15.65
CA HIS A 140 -14.62 18.96 16.21
C HIS A 140 -13.54 19.21 15.16
N THR A 141 -12.36 19.58 15.64
CA THR A 141 -11.19 19.85 14.79
C THR A 141 -10.26 18.65 14.72
N VAL A 142 -9.77 18.35 13.51
CA VAL A 142 -8.79 17.27 13.28
C VAL A 142 -7.46 17.85 12.81
N GLY A 143 -6.38 17.57 13.53
CA GLY A 143 -5.02 17.94 13.14
C GLY A 143 -4.51 17.05 12.00
N GLN A 144 -3.92 17.66 10.97
CA GLN A 144 -3.36 16.96 9.81
C GLN A 144 -2.04 17.55 9.35
N GLY A 145 -1.16 16.70 8.82
CA GLY A 145 0.09 17.14 8.21
C GLY A 145 -0.15 17.87 6.88
N LEU A 146 0.61 18.93 6.67
CA LEU A 146 0.59 19.64 5.38
C LEU A 146 0.93 18.69 4.22
N GLY A 147 0.07 18.64 3.22
CA GLY A 147 0.23 17.80 2.02
C GLY A 147 -0.18 16.32 2.24
N TRP A 148 -0.78 15.97 3.36
CA TRP A 148 -1.41 14.67 3.52
C TRP A 148 -2.75 14.62 2.80
N LEU A 149 -3.03 13.52 2.09
CA LEU A 149 -4.28 13.32 1.37
C LEU A 149 -5.50 13.32 2.31
N ASP A 150 -5.29 12.94 3.55
CA ASP A 150 -6.30 12.98 4.62
C ASP A 150 -6.88 14.38 4.81
N LEU A 151 -6.10 15.43 4.57
CA LEU A 151 -6.58 16.82 4.67
C LEU A 151 -7.71 17.09 3.68
N ASP A 152 -7.50 16.74 2.41
CA ASP A 152 -8.49 16.94 1.35
C ASP A 152 -9.74 16.07 1.59
N ILE A 153 -9.53 14.82 2.06
CA ILE A 153 -10.61 13.90 2.38
C ILE A 153 -11.49 14.43 3.52
N LEU A 154 -10.88 14.87 4.62
CA LEU A 154 -11.62 15.43 5.77
C LEU A 154 -12.38 16.70 5.38
N GLN A 155 -11.76 17.61 4.64
CA GLN A 155 -12.38 18.84 4.17
C GLN A 155 -13.57 18.56 3.23
N ALA A 156 -13.46 17.59 2.33
CA ALA A 156 -14.55 17.19 1.44
C ALA A 156 -15.73 16.56 2.20
N ASN A 157 -15.50 16.04 3.40
CA ASN A 157 -16.53 15.53 4.30
C ASN A 157 -16.92 16.57 5.40
N GLU A 158 -16.61 17.85 5.19
CA GLU A 158 -16.98 18.98 6.05
C GLU A 158 -16.45 18.87 7.50
N VAL A 159 -15.35 18.12 7.70
CA VAL A 159 -14.69 18.02 9.00
C VAL A 159 -13.67 19.16 9.15
N PRO A 160 -13.77 20.02 10.18
CA PRO A 160 -12.82 21.11 10.40
C PRO A 160 -11.39 20.56 10.60
N THR A 161 -10.41 21.18 9.94
CA THR A 161 -9.01 20.72 10.00
C THR A 161 -8.05 21.81 10.47
N VAL A 162 -7.02 21.40 11.19
CA VAL A 162 -5.86 22.24 11.54
C VAL A 162 -4.62 21.66 10.87
N THR A 163 -4.03 22.40 9.94
CA THR A 163 -2.86 21.96 9.18
C THR A 163 -1.57 22.28 9.91
N VAL A 164 -0.68 21.31 10.04
CA VAL A 164 0.61 21.41 10.74
C VAL A 164 1.74 21.02 9.78
N SER A 165 2.75 21.87 9.65
CA SER A 165 3.87 21.65 8.72
C SER A 165 4.88 20.60 9.20
N GLN A 166 5.02 20.42 10.51
CA GLN A 166 5.98 19.49 11.11
C GLN A 166 5.26 18.32 11.77
N TYR A 167 5.53 17.11 11.29
CA TYR A 167 4.93 15.87 11.80
C TYR A 167 5.06 15.72 13.32
N LEU A 168 6.27 15.92 13.86
CA LEU A 168 6.50 15.75 15.30
C LEU A 168 5.74 16.75 16.18
N SER A 169 5.31 17.89 15.61
CA SER A 169 4.52 18.87 16.34
C SER A 169 3.06 18.47 16.53
N LEU A 170 2.55 17.54 15.75
CA LEU A 170 1.16 17.08 15.86
C LEU A 170 0.84 16.50 17.25
N PHE A 171 1.75 15.71 17.81
CA PHE A 171 1.53 14.99 19.07
C PHE A 171 1.44 15.93 20.30
N PRO A 172 2.39 16.85 20.53
CA PRO A 172 2.22 17.85 21.60
C PRO A 172 1.05 18.81 21.35
N MET A 173 0.66 19.06 20.10
CA MET A 173 -0.47 19.94 19.81
C MET A 173 -1.81 19.30 20.18
N VAL A 174 -2.06 18.02 19.85
CA VAL A 174 -3.28 17.32 20.27
C VAL A 174 -3.33 17.21 21.80
N ASN A 175 -2.22 16.89 22.45
CA ASN A 175 -2.15 16.82 23.91
C ASN A 175 -2.49 18.15 24.62
N LYS A 176 -2.20 19.28 23.98
CA LYS A 176 -2.50 20.63 24.46
C LYS A 176 -3.84 21.18 23.95
N ASN A 177 -4.71 20.31 23.40
CA ASN A 177 -6.01 20.68 22.84
C ASN A 177 -5.93 21.84 21.82
N ARG A 178 -4.88 21.87 20.97
CA ARG A 178 -4.81 22.81 19.84
C ARG A 178 -5.70 22.40 18.69
N PHE A 179 -6.11 21.16 18.66
CA PHE A 179 -7.18 20.53 17.91
C PHE A 179 -7.63 19.30 18.70
N ASP A 180 -8.82 18.79 18.43
CA ASP A 180 -9.48 17.77 19.25
C ASP A 180 -8.96 16.36 18.96
N PHE A 181 -8.73 16.03 17.68
CA PHE A 181 -8.34 14.72 17.23
C PHE A 181 -7.08 14.76 16.36
N LEU A 182 -6.18 13.77 16.53
CA LEU A 182 -5.12 13.42 15.60
C LEU A 182 -5.37 12.00 15.10
N CYS A 183 -5.96 11.87 13.91
CA CYS A 183 -6.36 10.56 13.39
C CYS A 183 -5.26 9.96 12.51
N ARG A 184 -4.90 8.70 12.79
CA ARG A 184 -3.82 7.96 12.14
C ARG A 184 -4.30 6.61 11.62
N GLY A 185 -3.60 6.07 10.65
CA GLY A 185 -3.90 4.74 10.12
C GLY A 185 -3.72 3.64 11.18
N ILE A 186 -4.60 2.64 11.15
CA ILE A 186 -4.48 1.49 12.07
C ILE A 186 -3.15 0.75 11.91
N ASN A 187 -2.50 0.87 10.76
CA ASN A 187 -1.18 0.33 10.48
C ASN A 187 -0.02 1.16 11.07
N GLU A 188 -0.29 2.32 11.67
CA GLU A 188 0.71 3.27 12.19
C GLU A 188 0.53 3.54 13.68
N ILE A 189 -0.70 3.55 14.17
CA ILE A 189 -1.10 4.11 15.46
C ILE A 189 -0.40 3.47 16.67
N LYS A 190 -0.18 2.14 16.65
CA LYS A 190 0.50 1.43 17.74
C LYS A 190 1.94 1.91 17.90
N LEU A 191 2.68 1.96 16.79
CA LEU A 191 4.07 2.41 16.79
C LEU A 191 4.19 3.88 17.24
N GLU A 192 3.27 4.74 16.77
CA GLU A 192 3.24 6.14 17.18
C GLU A 192 2.89 6.28 18.68
N MET A 193 1.97 5.47 19.21
CA MET A 193 1.69 5.42 20.64
C MET A 193 2.95 5.04 21.44
N GLU A 194 3.64 3.98 21.06
CA GLU A 194 4.86 3.53 21.72
C GLU A 194 5.98 4.59 21.67
N GLN A 195 6.10 5.28 20.55
CA GLN A 195 7.13 6.29 20.34
C GLN A 195 6.89 7.59 21.12
N PHE A 196 5.64 8.05 21.19
CA PHE A 196 5.32 9.37 21.70
C PHE A 196 4.68 9.37 23.09
N ALA A 197 4.06 8.27 23.55
CA ALA A 197 3.40 8.23 24.86
C ALA A 197 4.34 8.45 26.06
N GLN A 198 5.64 8.27 25.90
CA GLN A 198 6.62 8.55 26.97
C GLN A 198 6.88 10.05 27.15
N SER A 199 6.79 10.84 26.08
CA SER A 199 7.05 12.29 26.09
C SER A 199 5.76 13.10 26.14
N GLU A 200 4.65 12.58 25.62
CA GLU A 200 3.35 13.24 25.56
C GLU A 200 2.27 12.27 26.10
N PRO A 201 1.45 12.67 27.09
CA PRO A 201 0.41 11.83 27.66
C PRO A 201 -0.78 11.69 26.69
N LEU A 202 -0.56 10.95 25.62
CA LEU A 202 -1.57 10.67 24.60
C LEU A 202 -2.47 9.52 25.02
N THR A 203 -3.74 9.58 24.61
CA THR A 203 -4.67 8.47 24.72
C THR A 203 -5.44 8.27 23.41
N LEU A 204 -6.03 7.08 23.23
CA LEU A 204 -6.85 6.81 22.06
C LEU A 204 -8.32 7.05 22.37
N ASN A 205 -9.02 7.77 21.49
CA ASN A 205 -10.47 7.66 21.42
C ASN A 205 -10.85 6.21 21.16
N THR A 206 -11.88 5.70 21.82
CA THR A 206 -12.32 4.30 21.72
C THR A 206 -13.71 4.12 21.12
N SER A 207 -14.42 5.22 20.82
CA SER A 207 -15.83 5.18 20.40
C SER A 207 -16.01 4.96 18.90
N PHE A 208 -15.10 5.45 18.06
CA PHE A 208 -15.25 5.38 16.60
C PHE A 208 -13.96 5.00 15.87
N ILE A 209 -14.15 4.62 14.63
CA ILE A 209 -13.13 4.48 13.61
C ILE A 209 -13.63 5.15 12.32
N ILE A 210 -12.84 6.03 11.73
CA ILE A 210 -13.14 6.61 10.43
C ILE A 210 -12.75 5.61 9.33
N ARG A 211 -13.59 5.47 8.30
CA ARG A 211 -13.31 4.64 7.13
C ARG A 211 -13.53 5.42 5.85
N TYR A 212 -12.51 5.50 5.01
CA TYR A 212 -12.59 5.99 3.63
C TYR A 212 -11.68 5.17 2.72
N PRO A 213 -12.02 5.00 1.43
CA PRO A 213 -11.15 4.30 0.52
C PRO A 213 -9.86 5.10 0.29
N LEU A 214 -8.70 4.49 0.60
CA LEU A 214 -7.37 5.06 0.36
C LEU A 214 -6.44 3.95 -0.15
N PRO A 215 -6.73 3.37 -1.32
CA PRO A 215 -5.95 2.27 -1.84
C PRO A 215 -4.53 2.71 -2.18
N ARG A 216 -3.55 1.87 -1.83
CA ARG A 216 -2.16 2.02 -2.24
C ARG A 216 -1.80 0.93 -3.23
N PHE A 217 -1.14 1.33 -4.31
CA PHE A 217 -0.72 0.41 -5.37
C PHE A 217 0.78 0.48 -5.61
N PHE A 218 1.30 -0.51 -6.32
CA PHE A 218 2.59 -0.39 -6.99
C PHE A 218 2.43 0.39 -8.27
N PHE A 219 3.07 1.56 -8.31
CA PHE A 219 3.14 2.43 -9.48
C PHE A 219 4.50 2.32 -10.16
N THR A 220 4.53 2.55 -11.48
CA THR A 220 5.74 2.59 -12.30
C THR A 220 5.56 3.51 -13.49
N ASN A 221 6.63 3.72 -14.27
CA ASN A 221 6.56 4.45 -15.53
C ASN A 221 5.62 3.77 -16.54
N ASN A 222 4.92 4.56 -17.35
CA ASN A 222 3.99 4.09 -18.38
C ASN A 222 4.66 3.20 -19.45
N ASN A 223 5.98 3.24 -19.57
CA ASN A 223 6.75 2.40 -20.47
C ASN A 223 7.01 0.97 -19.98
N ASN A 224 6.49 0.60 -18.79
CA ASN A 224 6.69 -0.72 -18.16
C ASN A 224 5.43 -1.60 -18.13
N PRO A 225 4.61 -1.71 -19.21
CA PRO A 225 3.32 -2.42 -19.17
C PRO A 225 3.47 -3.92 -18.89
N MET A 226 4.51 -4.58 -19.43
CA MET A 226 4.75 -6.00 -19.21
C MET A 226 5.15 -6.29 -17.76
N ALA A 227 5.97 -5.44 -17.17
CA ALA A 227 6.36 -5.54 -15.77
C ALA A 227 5.14 -5.30 -14.84
N THR A 228 4.30 -4.33 -15.17
CA THR A 228 3.04 -4.05 -14.46
C THR A 228 2.09 -5.25 -14.49
N ALA A 229 1.92 -5.87 -15.66
CA ALA A 229 1.09 -7.06 -15.83
C ALA A 229 1.63 -8.23 -14.99
N ARG A 230 2.94 -8.47 -15.00
CA ARG A 230 3.60 -9.50 -14.19
C ARG A 230 3.36 -9.29 -12.70
N ILE A 231 3.57 -8.07 -12.19
CA ILE A 231 3.35 -7.77 -10.76
C ILE A 231 1.88 -7.96 -10.38
N ASN A 232 0.94 -7.46 -11.20
CA ASN A 232 -0.48 -7.61 -10.95
C ASN A 232 -0.91 -9.08 -10.90
N GLU A 233 -0.43 -9.89 -11.83
CA GLU A 233 -0.69 -11.34 -11.86
C GLU A 233 -0.13 -12.03 -10.61
N GLY A 234 1.11 -11.71 -10.23
CA GLY A 234 1.74 -12.30 -9.05
C GLY A 234 1.03 -11.94 -7.74
N LEU A 235 0.56 -10.69 -7.60
CA LEU A 235 -0.23 -10.24 -6.45
C LEU A 235 -1.57 -11.00 -6.36
N LYS A 236 -2.25 -11.19 -7.49
CA LYS A 236 -3.50 -11.96 -7.55
C LYS A 236 -3.29 -13.44 -7.17
N ARG A 237 -2.22 -14.07 -7.66
CA ARG A 237 -1.87 -15.45 -7.29
C ARG A 237 -1.57 -15.56 -5.80
N ALA A 238 -0.77 -14.63 -5.26
CA ALA A 238 -0.43 -14.58 -3.85
C ALA A 238 -1.67 -14.33 -2.96
N PHE A 239 -2.66 -13.57 -3.45
CA PHE A 239 -3.94 -13.41 -2.76
C PHE A 239 -4.77 -14.69 -2.81
N THR A 240 -4.85 -15.34 -3.96
CA THR A 240 -5.66 -16.55 -4.16
C THR A 240 -5.18 -17.72 -3.30
N ASP A 241 -3.87 -17.86 -3.09
CA ASP A 241 -3.30 -18.92 -2.27
C ASP A 241 -3.09 -18.54 -0.79
N GLY A 242 -3.48 -17.32 -0.40
CA GLY A 242 -3.41 -16.83 0.97
C GLY A 242 -2.04 -16.30 1.41
N SER A 243 -0.99 -16.40 0.58
CA SER A 243 0.36 -15.99 0.98
C SER A 243 0.52 -14.48 1.13
N ALA A 244 -0.25 -13.67 0.36
CA ALA A 244 -0.25 -12.22 0.51
C ALA A 244 -0.90 -11.78 1.82
N GLN A 245 -2.00 -12.42 2.22
CA GLN A 245 -2.68 -12.18 3.51
C GLN A 245 -1.79 -12.59 4.68
N ALA A 246 -1.14 -13.76 4.61
CA ALA A 246 -0.21 -14.22 5.63
C ALA A 246 0.96 -13.25 5.80
N LEU A 247 1.54 -12.76 4.70
CA LEU A 247 2.59 -11.74 4.74
C LEU A 247 2.09 -10.45 5.37
N MET A 248 0.91 -9.95 4.97
CA MET A 248 0.32 -8.72 5.53
C MET A 248 0.11 -8.85 7.04
N LEU A 249 -0.44 -9.97 7.50
CA LEU A 249 -0.67 -10.22 8.92
C LEU A 249 0.62 -10.33 9.72
N SER A 250 1.70 -10.86 9.13
CA SER A 250 3.00 -10.91 9.82
C SER A 250 3.57 -9.53 10.17
N PHE A 251 3.14 -8.47 9.45
CA PHE A 251 3.57 -7.09 9.70
C PHE A 251 2.56 -6.24 10.47
N TYR A 252 1.25 -6.47 10.28
CA TYR A 252 0.22 -5.54 10.74
C TYR A 252 -0.80 -6.13 11.72
N LYS A 253 -0.78 -7.44 11.98
CA LYS A 253 -1.74 -8.08 12.90
C LYS A 253 -1.79 -7.40 14.25
N GLU A 254 -0.63 -7.21 14.89
CA GLU A 254 -0.56 -6.56 16.20
C GLU A 254 -1.07 -5.11 16.20
N ASN A 255 -0.87 -4.38 15.10
CA ASN A 255 -1.40 -3.01 14.95
C ASN A 255 -2.94 -3.03 14.86
N ILE A 256 -3.49 -3.99 14.12
CA ILE A 256 -4.94 -4.14 13.94
C ILE A 256 -5.58 -4.56 15.27
N GLU A 257 -5.01 -5.56 15.96
CA GLU A 257 -5.50 -6.02 17.28
C GLU A 257 -5.45 -4.92 18.33
N PHE A 258 -4.41 -4.07 18.30
CA PHE A 258 -4.24 -2.95 19.24
C PHE A 258 -5.41 -1.97 19.25
N VAL A 259 -6.05 -1.74 18.10
CA VAL A 259 -7.13 -0.74 17.99
C VAL A 259 -8.51 -1.25 18.37
N ASP A 260 -8.70 -2.58 18.53
CA ASP A 260 -9.97 -3.22 18.91
C ASP A 260 -11.15 -2.70 18.07
N VAL A 261 -11.10 -2.96 16.77
CA VAL A 261 -12.02 -2.38 15.77
C VAL A 261 -13.50 -2.73 16.05
N GLN A 262 -13.77 -3.88 16.65
CA GLN A 262 -15.14 -4.38 16.92
C GLN A 262 -15.94 -3.48 17.86
N LYS A 263 -15.27 -2.77 18.75
CA LYS A 263 -15.91 -1.93 19.77
C LYS A 263 -16.18 -0.51 19.30
N ARG A 264 -15.89 -0.19 18.04
CA ARG A 264 -15.94 1.17 17.49
C ARG A 264 -17.08 1.33 16.51
N ALA A 265 -17.80 2.46 16.60
CA ALA A 265 -18.71 2.88 15.54
C ALA A 265 -17.91 3.23 14.28
N VAL A 266 -18.32 2.72 13.13
CA VAL A 266 -17.68 3.07 11.84
C VAL A 266 -18.27 4.36 11.32
N ILE A 267 -17.43 5.39 11.12
CA ILE A 267 -17.80 6.66 10.48
C ILE A 267 -17.33 6.61 9.02
N PRO A 268 -18.20 6.32 8.04
CA PRO A 268 -17.83 6.29 6.65
C PRO A 268 -17.65 7.69 6.09
N MET A 269 -16.62 7.87 5.24
CA MET A 269 -16.36 9.09 4.48
C MET A 269 -16.09 8.77 3.02
N THR A 270 -16.32 9.75 2.14
CA THR A 270 -15.95 9.69 0.72
C THR A 270 -14.54 10.22 0.51
N ASN A 271 -13.88 9.74 -0.55
CA ASN A 271 -12.59 10.28 -0.98
C ASN A 271 -12.74 10.91 -2.37
N PRO A 272 -12.65 12.24 -2.50
CA PRO A 272 -12.81 12.93 -3.78
C PRO A 272 -11.59 12.78 -4.72
N LEU A 273 -10.48 12.23 -4.23
CA LEU A 273 -9.23 12.13 -5.00
C LEU A 273 -9.17 10.90 -5.91
N ILE A 274 -10.20 10.03 -5.87
CA ILE A 274 -10.22 8.72 -6.55
C ILE A 274 -11.50 8.52 -7.38
N GLU A 275 -12.06 9.58 -7.95
CA GLU A 275 -13.34 9.52 -8.68
C GLU A 275 -13.27 8.63 -9.92
N ASN A 276 -12.11 8.61 -10.58
CA ASN A 276 -11.88 7.88 -11.83
C ASN A 276 -11.20 6.51 -11.64
N ILE A 277 -11.09 6.02 -10.39
CA ILE A 277 -10.45 4.74 -10.12
C ILE A 277 -11.28 3.57 -10.67
N ASP A 278 -10.61 2.60 -11.32
CA ASP A 278 -11.23 1.31 -11.63
C ASP A 278 -11.50 0.54 -10.33
N LYS A 279 -12.79 0.33 -10.04
CA LYS A 279 -13.25 -0.31 -8.79
C LYS A 279 -12.98 -1.81 -8.71
N SER A 280 -12.39 -2.42 -9.73
CA SER A 280 -12.03 -3.84 -9.71
C SER A 280 -11.10 -4.23 -8.55
N TYR A 281 -10.37 -3.27 -7.98
CA TYR A 281 -9.53 -3.49 -6.79
C TYR A 281 -10.32 -3.79 -5.51
N GLU A 282 -11.60 -3.36 -5.43
CA GLU A 282 -12.41 -3.47 -4.22
C GLU A 282 -12.61 -4.92 -3.75
N GLN A 283 -12.59 -5.90 -4.68
CA GLN A 283 -12.65 -7.32 -4.35
C GLN A 283 -11.47 -7.83 -3.48
N TYR A 284 -10.41 -7.08 -3.37
CA TYR A 284 -9.23 -7.38 -2.56
C TYR A 284 -9.15 -6.53 -1.30
N VAL A 285 -10.15 -5.67 -1.05
CA VAL A 285 -10.19 -4.79 0.13
C VAL A 285 -10.86 -5.53 1.29
N TRP A 286 -10.22 -5.53 2.43
CA TRP A 286 -10.77 -6.10 3.65
C TRP A 286 -11.85 -5.22 4.26
N GLY A 287 -12.97 -5.82 4.63
CA GLY A 287 -14.00 -5.23 5.48
C GLY A 287 -13.55 -5.18 6.94
N ILE A 288 -14.40 -4.61 7.80
CA ILE A 288 -14.10 -4.55 9.23
C ILE A 288 -14.13 -5.94 9.88
N GLU A 289 -14.92 -6.85 9.31
CA GLU A 289 -15.03 -8.25 9.69
C GLU A 289 -13.73 -9.02 9.48
N ASP A 290 -12.97 -8.68 8.45
CA ASP A 290 -11.67 -9.30 8.13
C ASP A 290 -10.55 -8.82 9.09
N LEU A 291 -10.82 -7.74 9.84
CA LEU A 291 -9.89 -7.17 10.83
C LEU A 291 -10.07 -7.74 12.24
N VAL A 292 -10.90 -8.77 12.34
CA VAL A 292 -11.22 -9.46 13.59
C VAL A 292 -10.52 -10.81 13.60
N PHE A 293 -9.64 -11.03 14.56
CA PHE A 293 -8.93 -12.29 14.70
C PHE A 293 -9.42 -13.04 15.94
N ASP A 294 -9.65 -14.34 15.79
CA ASP A 294 -9.95 -15.20 16.95
C ASP A 294 -8.77 -15.17 17.92
N LYS A 295 -9.09 -15.02 19.21
CA LYS A 295 -8.12 -14.96 20.31
C LYS A 295 -7.65 -16.35 20.70
#